data_2c7595cf777929dbecffc314d84b5c4b
#
_entry.id   2c7595cf777929dbecffc314d84b5c4b
#
_cell.length_a   1.000
_cell.length_b   1.000
_cell.length_c   1.000
_cell.angle_alpha   90.00
_cell.angle_beta   90.00
_cell.angle_gamma   90.00
#
_symmetry.space_group_name_H-M   'P 1'
#
loop_
_entity.id
_entity.type
_entity.pdbx_description
1 polymer ?
#
loop_
_entity_poly.entity_id
_entity_poly.type
_entity_poly.pdbx_seq_one_letter_code
_entity_poly.pdbx_strand_id
1 'polypeptide(L)'
;MKYPLPTEPIPQSARKQINEKLLYLIDNDTCAAYDVSKADVFQAYTGRGGLHGLQRSDYNSYAAYSEAKKEAENGQVFTPARLCQFVVDCLHIGQDDLIADLTCGMGTFFNFLPNERNAYGCELDIDAYKVAAFLFPQAHLENKDVRRYTPGVQFDYILGNPPYNLRWWVEEGKNCLCESWIAYRRLQFIQSVASGSYSHGIGPTTRVSCFSL
;
A
#
# COMPACT_ATOMS: atom_id res chain seq x y z
N MET A 1 -2.43 -1.25 17.02
CA MET A 1 -3.52 -1.18 16.01
C MET A 1 -4.32 0.09 16.25
N LYS A 2 -4.40 0.95 15.24
CA LYS A 2 -5.05 2.28 15.33
C LYS A 2 -6.55 2.21 14.98
N TYR A 3 -6.92 1.46 13.95
CA TYR A 3 -8.29 1.27 13.53
C TYR A 3 -8.68 -0.21 13.60
N PRO A 4 -9.94 -0.53 13.93
CA PRO A 4 -10.40 -1.93 14.01
C PRO A 4 -10.32 -2.63 12.64
N LEU A 5 -10.13 -3.94 12.66
CA LEU A 5 -10.15 -4.74 11.44
C LEU A 5 -11.54 -4.70 10.80
N PRO A 6 -11.63 -4.67 9.46
CA PRO A 6 -12.90 -4.80 8.75
C PRO A 6 -13.59 -6.11 9.15
N THR A 7 -14.84 -6.01 9.57
CA THR A 7 -15.64 -7.17 10.01
C THR A 7 -16.41 -7.80 8.87
N GLU A 8 -16.85 -6.99 7.91
CA GLU A 8 -17.64 -7.44 6.78
C GLU A 8 -17.07 -6.92 5.45
N PRO A 9 -17.06 -7.75 4.41
CA PRO A 9 -16.64 -7.31 3.09
C PRO A 9 -17.70 -6.41 2.46
N ILE A 10 -17.27 -5.28 1.88
CA ILE A 10 -18.15 -4.42 1.09
C ILE A 10 -18.27 -5.02 -0.31
N PRO A 11 -19.48 -5.22 -0.83
CA PRO A 11 -19.70 -5.73 -2.19
C PRO A 11 -19.00 -4.86 -3.23
N GLN A 12 -18.37 -5.46 -4.23
CA GLN A 12 -17.63 -4.74 -5.28
C GLN A 12 -18.49 -3.68 -5.99
N SER A 13 -19.78 -3.98 -6.21
CA SER A 13 -20.74 -3.05 -6.82
C SER A 13 -20.92 -1.75 -6.02
N ALA A 14 -20.79 -1.82 -4.70
CA ALA A 14 -20.94 -0.64 -3.83
C ALA A 14 -19.63 0.13 -3.63
N ARG A 15 -18.46 -0.53 -3.78
CA ARG A 15 -17.15 0.02 -3.44
C ARG A 15 -16.80 1.29 -4.19
N LYS A 16 -17.01 1.28 -5.50
CA LYS A 16 -16.65 2.43 -6.35
C LYS A 16 -17.35 3.71 -5.86
N GLN A 17 -18.66 3.63 -5.63
CA GLN A 17 -19.44 4.78 -5.14
C GLN A 17 -19.01 5.21 -3.73
N ILE A 18 -18.75 4.24 -2.85
CA ILE A 18 -18.29 4.52 -1.48
C ILE A 18 -16.94 5.23 -1.53
N ASN A 19 -15.98 4.72 -2.29
CA ASN A 19 -14.65 5.31 -2.39
C ASN A 19 -14.67 6.70 -3.00
N GLU A 20 -15.44 6.92 -4.06
CA GLU A 20 -15.62 8.24 -4.68
C GLU A 20 -16.22 9.24 -3.69
N LYS A 21 -17.22 8.81 -2.92
CA LYS A 21 -17.83 9.65 -1.88
C LYS A 21 -16.86 9.96 -0.75
N LEU A 22 -16.10 8.98 -0.28
CA LEU A 22 -15.10 9.18 0.78
C LEU A 22 -14.00 10.14 0.34
N LEU A 23 -13.49 10.01 -0.87
CA LEU A 23 -12.50 10.93 -1.45
C LEU A 23 -13.06 12.35 -1.52
N TYR A 24 -14.30 12.50 -1.97
CA TYR A 24 -14.97 13.81 -1.98
C TYR A 24 -15.05 14.43 -0.58
N LEU A 25 -15.42 13.66 0.44
CA LEU A 25 -15.52 14.14 1.81
C LEU A 25 -14.13 14.51 2.39
N ILE A 26 -13.10 13.73 2.07
CA ILE A 26 -11.71 14.00 2.48
C ILE A 26 -11.20 15.29 1.81
N ASP A 27 -11.37 15.43 0.50
CA ASP A 27 -10.92 16.59 -0.27
C ASP A 27 -11.58 17.90 0.17
N ASN A 28 -12.81 17.84 0.68
CA ASN A 28 -13.55 19.00 1.15
C ASN A 28 -13.49 19.19 2.67
N ASP A 29 -12.75 18.35 3.39
CA ASP A 29 -12.68 18.36 4.86
C ASP A 29 -14.06 18.31 5.55
N THR A 30 -14.95 17.52 5.00
CA THR A 30 -16.36 17.43 5.44
C THR A 30 -16.71 16.09 6.10
N CYS A 31 -15.74 15.20 6.34
CA CYS A 31 -16.00 13.91 6.98
C CYS A 31 -16.76 14.06 8.31
N ALA A 32 -16.34 14.98 9.16
CA ALA A 32 -16.99 15.23 10.45
C ALA A 32 -18.45 15.73 10.30
N ALA A 33 -18.73 16.56 9.28
CA ALA A 33 -20.07 17.07 9.02
C ALA A 33 -21.08 15.96 8.61
N TYR A 34 -20.55 14.83 8.11
CA TYR A 34 -21.34 13.65 7.72
C TYR A 34 -21.20 12.48 8.69
N ASP A 35 -20.64 12.73 9.89
CA ASP A 35 -20.40 11.72 10.92
C ASP A 35 -19.56 10.53 10.42
N VAL A 36 -18.61 10.80 9.51
CA VAL A 36 -17.69 9.80 8.97
C VAL A 36 -16.37 9.88 9.72
N SER A 37 -16.09 8.86 10.51
CA SER A 37 -14.84 8.75 11.26
C SER A 37 -13.70 8.19 10.39
N LYS A 38 -12.45 8.38 10.86
CA LYS A 38 -11.28 7.74 10.24
C LYS A 38 -11.37 6.22 10.26
N ALA A 39 -11.99 5.63 11.29
CA ALA A 39 -12.20 4.19 11.36
C ALA A 39 -13.16 3.71 10.25
N ASP A 40 -14.21 4.47 9.94
CA ASP A 40 -15.13 4.16 8.85
C ASP A 40 -14.42 4.23 7.50
N VAL A 41 -13.58 5.26 7.29
CA VAL A 41 -12.76 5.37 6.08
C VAL A 41 -11.82 4.18 5.95
N PHE A 42 -11.11 3.81 7.01
CA PHE A 42 -10.19 2.67 7.00
C PHE A 42 -10.91 1.36 6.66
N GLN A 43 -12.11 1.14 7.19
CA GLN A 43 -12.90 -0.06 6.93
C GLN A 43 -13.48 -0.10 5.51
N ALA A 44 -13.92 1.05 5.01
CA ALA A 44 -14.65 1.14 3.76
C ALA A 44 -13.74 1.31 2.53
N TYR A 45 -12.61 2.02 2.67
CA TYR A 45 -11.77 2.32 1.51
C TYR A 45 -10.96 1.09 1.09
N THR A 46 -11.16 0.70 -0.15
CA THR A 46 -10.42 -0.42 -0.77
C THR A 46 -9.67 0.02 -2.03
N GLY A 47 -9.75 1.29 -2.39
CA GLY A 47 -9.17 1.83 -3.62
C GLY A 47 -9.87 1.35 -4.89
N ARG A 48 -9.34 1.79 -6.03
CA ARG A 48 -9.75 1.28 -7.34
C ARG A 48 -9.13 -0.10 -7.52
N GLY A 49 -9.95 -1.13 -7.57
CA GLY A 49 -9.49 -2.46 -7.84
C GLY A 49 -9.13 -3.35 -6.66
N GLY A 50 -9.50 -2.98 -5.44
CA GLY A 50 -9.35 -3.87 -4.31
C GLY A 50 -10.13 -5.18 -4.49
N LEU A 51 -9.51 -6.32 -4.18
CA LEU A 51 -10.14 -7.65 -4.26
C LEU A 51 -11.06 -7.94 -3.07
N HIS A 52 -11.09 -7.09 -2.07
CA HIS A 52 -11.89 -7.27 -0.87
C HIS A 52 -13.38 -7.32 -1.21
N GLY A 53 -14.04 -8.41 -0.86
CA GLY A 53 -15.46 -8.64 -1.12
C GLY A 53 -15.81 -9.04 -2.56
N LEU A 54 -14.82 -9.27 -3.43
CA LEU A 54 -15.04 -9.86 -4.74
C LEU A 54 -15.24 -11.37 -4.59
N GLN A 55 -16.47 -11.84 -4.72
CA GLN A 55 -16.79 -13.26 -4.60
C GLN A 55 -17.27 -13.81 -5.93
N ARG A 56 -16.82 -15.03 -6.28
CA ARG A 56 -17.24 -15.69 -7.51
C ARG A 56 -18.75 -15.93 -7.57
N SER A 57 -19.38 -16.16 -6.42
CA SER A 57 -20.83 -16.36 -6.27
C SER A 57 -21.66 -15.16 -6.71
N ASP A 58 -21.09 -13.95 -6.71
CA ASP A 58 -21.82 -12.72 -7.04
C ASP A 58 -21.98 -12.52 -8.56
N TYR A 59 -21.39 -13.43 -9.37
CA TYR A 59 -21.35 -13.32 -10.83
C TYR A 59 -21.99 -14.53 -11.51
N ASN A 60 -22.81 -14.25 -12.52
CA ASN A 60 -23.53 -15.28 -13.29
C ASN A 60 -22.61 -16.19 -14.11
N SER A 61 -21.38 -15.75 -14.40
CA SER A 61 -20.41 -16.54 -15.15
C SER A 61 -19.00 -16.33 -14.63
N TYR A 62 -18.12 -17.31 -14.89
CA TYR A 62 -16.69 -17.16 -14.59
C TYR A 62 -16.04 -16.05 -15.43
N ALA A 63 -16.52 -15.82 -16.66
CA ALA A 63 -16.00 -14.76 -17.51
C ALA A 63 -16.27 -13.38 -16.90
N ALA A 64 -17.51 -13.11 -16.44
CA ALA A 64 -17.87 -11.87 -15.78
C ALA A 64 -17.07 -11.66 -14.46
N TYR A 65 -16.90 -12.70 -13.67
CA TYR A 65 -16.06 -12.65 -12.48
C TYR A 65 -14.60 -12.35 -12.84
N SER A 66 -14.04 -13.00 -13.86
CA SER A 66 -12.67 -12.81 -14.29
C SER A 66 -12.41 -11.40 -14.84
N GLU A 67 -13.40 -10.83 -15.54
CA GLU A 67 -13.32 -9.46 -16.05
C GLU A 67 -13.36 -8.44 -14.89
N ALA A 68 -14.31 -8.58 -13.98
CA ALA A 68 -14.37 -7.75 -12.76
C ALA A 68 -13.09 -7.90 -11.92
N LYS A 69 -12.54 -9.10 -11.83
CA LYS A 69 -11.27 -9.36 -11.15
C LYS A 69 -10.12 -8.63 -11.83
N LYS A 70 -10.01 -8.66 -13.16
CA LYS A 70 -8.98 -7.92 -13.91
C LYS A 70 -9.14 -6.41 -13.76
N GLU A 71 -10.36 -5.91 -13.78
CA GLU A 71 -10.65 -4.50 -13.55
C GLU A 71 -10.25 -4.10 -12.13
N ALA A 72 -10.57 -4.93 -11.15
CA ALA A 72 -10.21 -4.77 -9.76
C ALA A 72 -8.68 -4.88 -9.51
N GLU A 73 -7.98 -5.71 -10.25
CA GLU A 73 -6.53 -5.93 -10.14
C GLU A 73 -5.70 -4.94 -10.98
N ASN A 74 -6.30 -3.99 -11.69
CA ASN A 74 -5.64 -3.09 -12.64
C ASN A 74 -4.58 -2.19 -11.99
N GLY A 75 -3.60 -2.83 -11.36
CA GLY A 75 -2.39 -2.24 -10.79
C GLY A 75 -2.45 -1.87 -9.31
N GLN A 76 -3.61 -1.89 -8.66
CA GLN A 76 -3.74 -1.56 -7.24
C GLN A 76 -4.36 -2.71 -6.45
N VAL A 77 -3.54 -3.52 -5.82
CA VAL A 77 -3.97 -4.53 -4.84
C VAL A 77 -3.62 -4.02 -3.45
N PHE A 78 -4.63 -3.63 -2.70
CA PHE A 78 -4.42 -3.28 -1.29
C PHE A 78 -4.29 -4.55 -0.46
N THR A 79 -3.23 -4.62 0.33
CA THR A 79 -2.96 -5.78 1.17
C THR A 79 -4.06 -5.92 2.23
N PRO A 80 -4.65 -7.13 2.40
CA PRO A 80 -5.64 -7.36 3.43
C PRO A 80 -5.13 -7.01 4.83
N ALA A 81 -5.92 -6.26 5.60
CA ALA A 81 -5.50 -5.76 6.91
C ALA A 81 -5.02 -6.85 7.87
N ARG A 82 -5.67 -8.04 7.86
CA ARG A 82 -5.23 -9.19 8.66
C ARG A 82 -3.85 -9.71 8.28
N LEU A 83 -3.51 -9.64 6.98
CA LEU A 83 -2.18 -10.03 6.51
C LEU A 83 -1.13 -9.00 6.92
N CYS A 84 -1.44 -7.71 6.81
CA CYS A 84 -0.57 -6.65 7.30
C CYS A 84 -0.29 -6.80 8.80
N GLN A 85 -1.32 -7.08 9.59
CA GLN A 85 -1.18 -7.35 11.01
C GLN A 85 -0.23 -8.53 11.26
N PHE A 86 -0.48 -9.68 10.61
CA PHE A 86 0.34 -10.87 10.77
C PHE A 86 1.83 -10.59 10.45
N VAL A 87 2.10 -9.85 9.37
CA VAL A 87 3.47 -9.49 8.98
C VAL A 87 4.14 -8.63 10.04
N VAL A 88 3.45 -7.59 10.53
CA VAL A 88 3.99 -6.69 11.55
C VAL A 88 4.23 -7.45 12.86
N ASP A 89 3.29 -8.30 13.28
CA ASP A 89 3.42 -9.11 14.49
C ASP A 89 4.62 -10.07 14.43
N CYS A 90 4.97 -10.60 13.24
CA CYS A 90 6.13 -11.46 13.05
C CYS A 90 7.47 -10.72 13.17
N LEU A 91 7.50 -9.42 12.99
CA LEU A 91 8.75 -8.63 12.90
C LEU A 91 9.22 -8.05 14.23
N HIS A 92 8.39 -8.05 15.25
CA HIS A 92 8.72 -7.52 16.59
C HIS A 92 9.24 -6.08 16.55
N ILE A 93 8.56 -5.22 15.78
CA ILE A 93 8.92 -3.81 15.59
C ILE A 93 8.79 -3.05 16.92
N GLY A 94 9.85 -2.33 17.29
CA GLY A 94 9.90 -1.48 18.48
C GLY A 94 9.29 -0.08 18.27
N GLN A 95 9.16 0.67 19.35
CA GLN A 95 8.60 2.04 19.34
C GLN A 95 9.50 3.06 18.62
N ASP A 96 10.80 2.81 18.60
CA ASP A 96 11.80 3.74 18.06
C ASP A 96 12.27 3.35 16.66
N ASP A 97 11.85 2.16 16.15
CA ASP A 97 12.25 1.67 14.84
C ASP A 97 11.62 2.54 13.74
N LEU A 98 12.43 2.87 12.72
CA LEU A 98 12.00 3.56 11.52
C LEU A 98 11.56 2.56 10.45
N ILE A 99 10.34 2.72 9.97
CA ILE A 99 9.70 1.76 9.06
C ILE A 99 9.31 2.45 7.76
N ALA A 100 9.63 1.83 6.62
CA ALA A 100 9.16 2.29 5.32
C ALA A 100 8.19 1.30 4.68
N ASP A 101 7.16 1.84 4.01
CA ASP A 101 6.39 1.15 2.98
C ASP A 101 6.49 1.95 1.68
N LEU A 102 7.26 1.43 0.73
CA LEU A 102 7.62 2.16 -0.49
C LEU A 102 6.52 2.16 -1.57
N THR A 103 5.40 1.49 -1.30
CA THR A 103 4.20 1.43 -2.14
C THR A 103 2.97 1.32 -1.25
N CYS A 104 2.83 2.30 -0.35
CA CYS A 104 2.01 2.14 0.85
C CYS A 104 0.50 2.06 0.60
N GLY A 105 0.02 2.39 -0.60
CA GLY A 105 -1.41 2.44 -0.86
C GLY A 105 -2.12 3.37 0.12
N MET A 106 -3.19 2.88 0.73
CA MET A 106 -3.90 3.61 1.79
C MET A 106 -3.23 3.54 3.16
N GLY A 107 -2.02 2.96 3.26
CA GLY A 107 -1.27 2.86 4.50
C GLY A 107 -1.69 1.70 5.42
N THR A 108 -2.18 0.59 4.88
CA THR A 108 -2.73 -0.50 5.71
C THR A 108 -1.73 -1.04 6.71
N PHE A 109 -0.44 -1.15 6.39
CA PHE A 109 0.60 -1.57 7.32
C PHE A 109 0.74 -0.62 8.51
N PHE A 110 0.57 0.68 8.30
CA PHE A 110 0.74 1.70 9.35
C PHE A 110 -0.27 1.55 10.48
N ASN A 111 -1.43 0.92 10.21
CA ASN A 111 -2.44 0.62 11.23
C ASN A 111 -1.92 -0.24 12.38
N PHE A 112 -0.89 -1.03 12.13
CA PHE A 112 -0.36 -2.03 13.06
C PHE A 112 0.99 -1.64 13.66
N LEU A 113 1.61 -0.56 13.17
CA LEU A 113 2.88 -0.09 13.70
C LEU A 113 2.72 0.47 15.12
N PRO A 114 3.73 0.30 15.96
CA PRO A 114 3.70 0.80 17.33
C PRO A 114 3.75 2.34 17.40
N ASN A 115 4.39 3.00 16.44
CA ASN A 115 4.54 4.45 16.38
C ASN A 115 4.37 4.97 14.96
N GLU A 116 3.28 5.69 14.71
CA GLU A 116 2.98 6.28 13.39
C GLU A 116 4.02 7.33 12.96
N ARG A 117 4.63 8.05 13.89
CA ARG A 117 5.63 9.08 13.58
C ARG A 117 6.92 8.52 12.97
N ASN A 118 7.13 7.23 13.14
CA ASN A 118 8.28 6.53 12.60
C ASN A 118 7.93 5.78 11.29
N ALA A 119 6.71 5.97 10.78
CA ALA A 119 6.26 5.40 9.53
C ALA A 119 6.56 6.34 8.35
N TYR A 120 7.18 5.80 7.31
CA TYR A 120 7.50 6.48 6.07
C TYR A 120 6.81 5.77 4.91
N GLY A 121 6.13 6.52 4.06
CA GLY A 121 5.38 5.95 2.94
C GLY A 121 5.57 6.73 1.65
N CYS A 122 5.57 5.98 0.55
CA CYS A 122 5.56 6.52 -0.80
C CYS A 122 4.41 5.88 -1.57
N GLU A 123 3.58 6.71 -2.20
CA GLU A 123 2.45 6.24 -3.01
C GLU A 123 2.34 7.08 -4.29
N LEU A 124 2.20 6.40 -5.42
CA LEU A 124 2.09 7.04 -6.73
C LEU A 124 0.67 7.52 -7.02
N ASP A 125 -0.33 6.73 -6.63
CA ASP A 125 -1.74 7.07 -6.82
C ASP A 125 -2.15 8.15 -5.84
N ILE A 126 -2.62 9.28 -6.39
CA ILE A 126 -2.98 10.45 -5.60
C ILE A 126 -4.19 10.19 -4.68
N ASP A 127 -5.14 9.36 -5.11
CA ASP A 127 -6.34 9.07 -4.34
C ASP A 127 -5.98 8.20 -3.12
N ALA A 128 -5.16 7.15 -3.32
CA ALA A 128 -4.66 6.32 -2.23
C ALA A 128 -3.79 7.12 -1.26
N TYR A 129 -2.91 7.99 -1.78
CA TYR A 129 -2.10 8.90 -0.96
C TYR A 129 -2.96 9.81 -0.08
N LYS A 130 -4.02 10.44 -0.63
CA LYS A 130 -4.93 11.30 0.14
C LYS A 130 -5.60 10.54 1.29
N VAL A 131 -6.04 9.32 1.03
CA VAL A 131 -6.64 8.46 2.06
C VAL A 131 -5.60 8.10 3.11
N ALA A 132 -4.37 7.72 2.72
CA ALA A 132 -3.29 7.44 3.67
C ALA A 132 -2.96 8.66 4.53
N ALA A 133 -2.82 9.84 3.95
CA ALA A 133 -2.53 11.08 4.66
C ALA A 133 -3.67 11.47 5.63
N PHE A 134 -4.91 11.25 5.24
CA PHE A 134 -6.06 11.47 6.11
C PHE A 134 -6.07 10.50 7.30
N LEU A 135 -5.79 9.22 7.05
CA LEU A 135 -5.78 8.17 8.08
C LEU A 135 -4.59 8.30 9.02
N PHE A 136 -3.41 8.58 8.47
CA PHE A 136 -2.13 8.56 9.18
C PHE A 136 -1.41 9.93 9.08
N PRO A 137 -1.96 10.99 9.69
CA PRO A 137 -1.46 12.35 9.55
C PRO A 137 -0.11 12.59 10.24
N GLN A 138 0.37 11.65 11.06
CA GLN A 138 1.68 11.74 11.71
C GLN A 138 2.76 10.97 10.96
N ALA A 139 2.39 10.15 9.97
CA ALA A 139 3.34 9.43 9.13
C ALA A 139 3.99 10.38 8.11
N HIS A 140 5.21 10.07 7.73
CA HIS A 140 5.95 10.81 6.69
C HIS A 140 5.58 10.25 5.30
N LEU A 141 4.59 10.86 4.65
CA LEU A 141 4.03 10.39 3.39
C LEU A 141 4.41 11.31 2.24
N GLU A 142 4.81 10.73 1.11
CA GLU A 142 5.03 11.46 -0.15
C GLU A 142 4.20 10.85 -1.29
N ASN A 143 3.47 11.70 -2.04
CA ASN A 143 2.87 11.31 -3.31
C ASN A 143 3.92 11.39 -4.39
N LYS A 144 4.56 10.25 -4.68
CA LYS A 144 5.74 10.21 -5.54
C LYS A 144 5.94 8.82 -6.16
N ASP A 145 6.62 8.80 -7.28
CA ASP A 145 7.17 7.56 -7.82
C ASP A 145 8.31 7.05 -6.93
N VAL A 146 8.22 5.81 -6.48
CA VAL A 146 9.23 5.18 -5.63
C VAL A 146 10.65 5.25 -6.19
N ARG A 147 10.81 5.33 -7.51
CA ARG A 147 12.12 5.47 -8.16
C ARG A 147 12.79 6.81 -7.85
N ARG A 148 12.02 7.80 -7.43
CA ARG A 148 12.45 9.16 -7.10
C ARG A 148 12.32 9.46 -5.61
N TYR A 149 11.93 8.46 -4.81
CA TYR A 149 11.76 8.62 -3.38
C TYR A 149 13.11 8.55 -2.66
N THR A 150 13.47 9.63 -1.97
CA THR A 150 14.76 9.77 -1.26
C THR A 150 14.50 10.35 0.13
N PRO A 151 14.08 9.54 1.10
CA PRO A 151 13.64 10.03 2.42
C PRO A 151 14.76 10.63 3.30
N GLY A 152 16.04 10.42 2.96
CA GLY A 152 17.17 10.98 3.70
C GLY A 152 17.41 10.37 5.09
N VAL A 153 16.73 9.28 5.42
CA VAL A 153 16.86 8.53 6.67
C VAL A 153 17.18 7.06 6.38
N GLN A 154 17.71 6.35 7.37
CA GLN A 154 17.91 4.92 7.32
C GLN A 154 16.77 4.21 8.03
N PHE A 155 16.27 3.12 7.46
CA PHE A 155 15.18 2.35 8.01
C PHE A 155 15.67 1.08 8.70
N ASP A 156 15.03 0.74 9.81
CA ASP A 156 15.22 -0.54 10.48
C ASP A 156 14.45 -1.64 9.76
N TYR A 157 13.26 -1.30 9.22
CA TYR A 157 12.41 -2.22 8.46
C TYR A 157 11.87 -1.57 7.19
N ILE A 158 11.82 -2.37 6.13
CA ILE A 158 11.05 -2.04 4.92
C ILE A 158 9.97 -3.10 4.75
N LEU A 159 8.73 -2.64 4.77
CA LEU A 159 7.53 -3.46 4.55
C LEU A 159 6.94 -3.10 3.19
N GLY A 160 6.09 -3.96 2.66
CA GLY A 160 5.29 -3.59 1.51
C GLY A 160 4.82 -4.77 0.70
N ASN A 161 3.81 -4.51 -0.10
CA ASN A 161 3.30 -5.37 -1.15
C ASN A 161 3.40 -4.61 -2.48
N PRO A 162 4.59 -4.56 -3.10
CA PRO A 162 4.79 -3.79 -4.32
C PRO A 162 3.95 -4.34 -5.47
N PRO A 163 3.43 -3.48 -6.36
CA PRO A 163 2.65 -3.91 -7.50
C PRO A 163 3.45 -4.85 -8.40
N TYR A 164 2.84 -5.94 -8.84
CA TYR A 164 3.41 -6.90 -9.79
C TYR A 164 2.82 -6.64 -11.18
N ASN A 165 3.49 -7.19 -12.21
CA ASN A 165 3.11 -7.08 -13.62
C ASN A 165 3.17 -5.65 -14.19
N LEU A 166 3.87 -4.73 -13.53
CA LEU A 166 4.13 -3.42 -14.11
C LEU A 166 5.23 -3.52 -15.17
N ARG A 167 4.91 -3.13 -16.40
CA ARG A 167 5.90 -2.93 -17.45
C ARG A 167 6.56 -1.58 -17.23
N TRP A 168 7.84 -1.60 -16.89
CA TRP A 168 8.64 -0.39 -16.75
C TRP A 168 9.29 -0.05 -18.09
N TRP A 169 8.98 1.09 -18.65
CA TRP A 169 9.74 1.64 -19.77
C TRP A 169 10.93 2.39 -19.21
N VAL A 170 12.12 1.99 -19.61
CA VAL A 170 13.35 2.74 -19.30
C VAL A 170 13.49 3.83 -20.36
N GLU A 171 13.56 5.08 -19.95
CA GLU A 171 13.60 6.25 -20.83
C GLU A 171 14.85 6.35 -21.73
N GLU A 172 15.70 5.39 -21.81
CA GLU A 172 16.90 5.37 -22.65
C GLU A 172 17.02 4.12 -23.52
N GLY A 173 16.00 3.82 -24.34
CA GLY A 173 16.13 2.88 -25.46
C GLY A 173 16.50 1.43 -25.11
N LYS A 174 16.49 1.03 -23.87
CA LYS A 174 16.72 -0.35 -23.41
C LYS A 174 15.39 -0.97 -23.00
N ASN A 175 14.81 -1.75 -23.88
CA ASN A 175 13.67 -2.61 -23.59
C ASN A 175 14.04 -3.57 -22.45
N CYS A 176 13.52 -3.34 -21.27
CA CYS A 176 13.61 -4.27 -20.15
C CYS A 176 12.48 -5.31 -20.30
N LEU A 177 12.77 -6.36 -21.00
CA LEU A 177 11.85 -7.39 -21.48
C LEU A 177 11.60 -8.48 -20.43
N CYS A 178 11.36 -8.23 -19.17
CA CYS A 178 10.99 -9.37 -18.35
C CYS A 178 10.32 -8.97 -17.04
N GLU A 179 9.15 -9.54 -16.77
CA GLU A 179 8.48 -9.49 -15.47
C GLU A 179 9.39 -10.04 -14.36
N SER A 180 10.15 -11.10 -14.64
CA SER A 180 11.18 -11.64 -13.78
C SER A 180 12.34 -10.67 -13.51
N TRP A 181 12.62 -9.75 -14.44
CA TRP A 181 13.67 -8.75 -14.28
C TRP A 181 13.24 -7.60 -13.34
N ILE A 182 11.96 -7.25 -13.32
CA ILE A 182 11.40 -6.27 -12.39
C ILE A 182 11.43 -6.84 -10.97
N ALA A 183 11.03 -8.08 -10.78
CA ALA A 183 11.16 -8.79 -9.51
C ALA A 183 12.65 -8.92 -9.12
N TYR A 184 13.52 -9.24 -10.07
CA TYR A 184 14.97 -9.34 -9.84
C TYR A 184 15.62 -7.98 -9.51
N ARG A 185 15.26 -6.89 -10.20
CA ARG A 185 15.74 -5.54 -9.88
C ARG A 185 15.22 -5.05 -8.56
N ARG A 186 13.99 -5.40 -8.18
CA ARG A 186 13.44 -5.11 -6.85
C ARG A 186 14.14 -5.94 -5.79
N LEU A 187 14.35 -7.22 -6.04
CA LEU A 187 15.18 -8.09 -5.18
C LEU A 187 16.63 -7.60 -5.11
N GLN A 188 17.24 -7.17 -6.20
CA GLN A 188 18.55 -6.55 -6.18
C GLN A 188 18.56 -5.20 -5.47
N PHE A 189 17.55 -4.37 -5.67
CA PHE A 189 17.39 -3.13 -4.90
C PHE A 189 17.23 -3.47 -3.42
N ILE A 190 16.37 -4.39 -3.06
CA ILE A 190 16.17 -4.88 -1.70
C ILE A 190 17.47 -5.51 -1.16
N GLN A 191 18.16 -6.32 -1.95
CA GLN A 191 19.44 -6.93 -1.56
C GLN A 191 20.59 -5.93 -1.50
N SER A 192 20.65 -4.97 -2.42
CA SER A 192 21.68 -3.90 -2.37
C SER A 192 21.44 -2.96 -1.20
N VAL A 193 20.20 -2.78 -0.85
CA VAL A 193 19.72 -2.10 0.32
C VAL A 193 20.11 -2.87 1.58
N ALA A 194 19.79 -4.16 1.67
CA ALA A 194 20.13 -5.03 2.80
C ALA A 194 21.64 -5.30 2.95
N SER A 195 22.40 -5.25 1.86
CA SER A 195 23.86 -5.45 1.87
C SER A 195 24.69 -4.17 2.14
N GLY A 196 24.03 -3.03 2.30
CA GLY A 196 24.71 -1.74 2.51
C GLY A 196 25.48 -1.21 1.29
N SER A 197 25.28 -1.81 0.12
CA SER A 197 25.91 -1.37 -1.14
C SER A 197 25.21 -0.17 -1.79
N TYR A 198 24.09 0.27 -1.23
CA TYR A 198 23.38 1.47 -1.64
C TYR A 198 23.67 2.60 -0.65
N SER A 199 24.38 3.62 -1.08
CA SER A 199 24.88 4.69 -0.21
C SER A 199 23.85 5.75 0.20
N HIS A 200 22.57 5.58 -0.12
CA HIS A 200 21.52 6.55 0.20
C HIS A 200 20.34 5.87 0.92
N GLY A 201 20.33 5.97 2.23
CA GLY A 201 19.13 5.80 3.05
C GLY A 201 18.92 4.47 3.76
N ILE A 202 19.84 3.49 3.68
CA ILE A 202 19.65 2.19 4.34
C ILE A 202 20.92 1.75 5.04
N GLY A 203 20.83 1.55 6.33
CA GLY A 203 21.94 1.10 7.17
C GLY A 203 22.20 -0.40 7.09
N PRO A 204 23.38 -0.87 7.54
CA PRO A 204 23.77 -2.28 7.51
C PRO A 204 22.89 -3.19 8.38
N THR A 205 22.02 -2.65 9.20
CA THR A 205 21.10 -3.39 10.09
C THR A 205 19.66 -3.43 9.58
N THR A 206 19.36 -2.81 8.43
CA THR A 206 17.99 -2.76 7.90
C THR A 206 17.46 -4.16 7.57
N ARG A 207 16.36 -4.52 8.19
CA ARG A 207 15.62 -5.76 7.89
C ARG A 207 14.57 -5.51 6.83
N VAL A 208 14.62 -6.29 5.77
CA VAL A 208 13.68 -6.15 4.64
C VAL A 208 12.74 -7.33 4.61
N SER A 209 11.44 -7.04 4.64
CA SER A 209 10.39 -8.04 4.50
C SER A 209 9.47 -7.65 3.34
N CYS A 210 9.60 -8.35 2.21
CA CYS A 210 8.69 -8.23 1.08
C CYS A 210 7.80 -9.46 1.01
N PHE A 211 6.51 -9.22 0.82
CA PHE A 211 5.54 -10.27 0.55
C PHE A 211 4.98 -10.06 -0.85
N SER A 212 5.08 -11.08 -1.68
CA SER A 212 4.29 -11.17 -2.92
C SER A 212 3.18 -12.20 -2.70
N LEU A 213 1.96 -11.78 -2.90
CA LEU A 213 0.77 -12.63 -2.88
C LEU A 213 0.52 -13.22 -4.27
#